data_31a26e23a1404687a2b6c964f35ff293
#
_entry.id   31a26e23a1404687a2b6c964f35ff293
#
_cell.length_a   1.000
_cell.length_b   1.000
_cell.length_c   1.000
_cell.angle_alpha   90.00
_cell.angle_beta   90.00
_cell.angle_gamma   90.00
#
_symmetry.space_group_name_H-M   'P 1'
#
loop_
_entity.id
_entity.type
_entity.pdbx_description
1 polymer ?
#
loop_
_entity_poly.entity_id
_entity_poly.type
_entity_poly.pdbx_seq_one_letter_code
_entity_poly.pdbx_strand_id
1 'polypeptide(L)'
;YMVVDNEAGMEHLSRRTSGEVDMLFLVTDYSLRGLRAVRRINGMLDSLKLQIENLAIIVTRGPEELSEPFLEEVAEIGLPIAGVIPDDPQLLTFDMERKSLLELPDEALSVAAVGKVLDTYLP
;
A
#
# COMPACT_ATOMS: atom_id res chain seq x y z
N TYR A 1 -11.27 1.45 14.08
CA TYR A 1 -10.73 1.87 12.77
C TYR A 1 -11.73 1.55 11.67
N MET A 2 -11.80 2.43 10.66
CA MET A 2 -12.50 2.17 9.42
C MET A 2 -11.47 1.96 8.31
N VAL A 3 -11.41 0.77 7.74
CA VAL A 3 -10.53 0.45 6.61
C VAL A 3 -11.34 0.44 5.33
N VAL A 4 -10.90 1.22 4.35
CA VAL A 4 -11.57 1.31 3.05
C VAL A 4 -10.63 0.76 1.98
N ASP A 5 -11.00 -0.34 1.36
CA ASP A 5 -10.32 -0.90 0.20
C ASP A 5 -10.87 -0.25 -1.08
N ASN A 6 -9.97 0.35 -1.85
CA ASN A 6 -10.32 0.98 -3.11
C ASN A 6 -9.63 0.28 -4.27
N GLU A 7 -10.41 -0.07 -5.27
CA GLU A 7 -9.86 -0.50 -6.54
C GLU A 7 -9.01 0.60 -7.19
N ALA A 8 -8.14 0.21 -8.11
CA ALA A 8 -7.30 1.11 -8.88
C ALA A 8 -8.18 2.09 -9.71
N GLY A 9 -8.55 3.17 -9.10
CA GLY A 9 -9.40 4.21 -9.68
C GLY A 9 -10.02 5.09 -8.59
N MET A 10 -9.63 6.35 -8.58
CA MET A 10 -9.95 7.29 -7.51
C MET A 10 -11.41 7.78 -7.49
N GLU A 11 -12.23 7.35 -8.44
CA GLU A 11 -13.60 7.84 -8.59
C GLU A 11 -14.52 7.47 -7.42
N HIS A 12 -14.17 6.41 -6.67
CA HIS A 12 -14.95 5.94 -5.54
C HIS A 12 -14.56 6.57 -4.20
N LEU A 13 -13.32 7.08 -4.07
CA LEU A 13 -12.84 7.70 -2.84
C LEU A 13 -13.68 8.93 -2.48
N SER A 14 -13.96 9.80 -3.45
CA SER A 14 -14.70 11.04 -3.20
C SER A 14 -16.18 10.85 -2.88
N ARG A 15 -16.74 9.68 -3.18
CA ARG A 15 -18.17 9.38 -2.99
C ARG A 15 -18.49 8.63 -1.71
N ARG A 16 -17.49 7.98 -1.08
CA ARG A 16 -17.70 7.07 0.05
C ARG A 16 -17.07 7.52 1.36
N THR A 17 -16.20 8.50 1.33
CA THR A 17 -15.54 9.02 2.53
C THR A 17 -16.17 10.35 2.94
N SER A 18 -16.18 10.61 4.24
CA SER A 18 -16.60 11.88 4.85
C SER A 18 -15.72 13.09 4.48
N GLY A 19 -14.79 12.92 3.55
CA GLY A 19 -13.83 13.93 3.15
C GLY A 19 -12.55 13.97 3.99
N GLU A 20 -12.51 13.27 5.12
CA GLU A 20 -11.34 13.18 6.02
C GLU A 20 -10.77 11.77 6.00
N VAL A 21 -9.45 11.68 5.80
CA VAL A 21 -8.69 10.42 5.75
C VAL A 21 -7.45 10.58 6.61
N ASP A 22 -7.38 9.85 7.72
CA ASP A 22 -6.25 9.93 8.65
C ASP A 22 -4.97 9.36 8.02
N MET A 23 -5.10 8.27 7.28
CA MET A 23 -3.98 7.61 6.58
C MET A 23 -4.40 7.04 5.23
N LEU A 24 -3.73 7.43 4.17
CA LEU A 24 -3.88 6.85 2.84
C LEU A 24 -2.60 6.12 2.44
N PHE A 25 -2.72 4.83 2.14
CA PHE A 25 -1.63 4.04 1.57
C PHE A 25 -1.82 3.91 0.05
N LEU A 26 -0.81 4.31 -0.71
CA LEU A 26 -0.70 4.02 -2.13
C LEU A 26 0.07 2.71 -2.31
N VAL A 27 -0.65 1.65 -2.69
CA VAL A 27 -0.06 0.31 -2.82
C VAL A 27 0.42 0.10 -4.25
N THR A 28 1.65 -0.32 -4.40
CA THR A 28 2.28 -0.61 -5.70
C THR A 28 3.09 -1.90 -5.65
N ASP A 29 3.33 -2.51 -6.80
CA ASP A 29 4.32 -3.56 -6.92
C ASP A 29 5.74 -2.98 -7.01
N TYR A 30 6.75 -3.85 -6.93
CA TYR A 30 8.15 -3.47 -7.09
C TYR A 30 8.50 -3.27 -8.56
N SER A 31 8.01 -2.17 -9.14
CA SER A 31 8.31 -1.80 -10.53
C SER A 31 8.29 -0.28 -10.73
N LEU A 32 9.10 0.22 -11.66
CA LEU A 32 9.07 1.63 -12.05
C LEU A 32 7.73 2.00 -12.69
N ARG A 33 7.06 1.06 -13.33
CA ARG A 33 5.73 1.24 -13.90
C ARG A 33 4.69 1.49 -12.79
N GLY A 34 4.76 0.71 -11.72
CA GLY A 34 3.93 0.90 -10.54
C GLY A 34 4.14 2.28 -9.91
N LEU A 35 5.39 2.70 -9.74
CA LEU A 35 5.72 4.02 -9.20
C LEU A 35 5.20 5.18 -10.08
N ARG A 36 5.20 5.03 -11.41
CA ARG A 36 4.58 6.02 -12.30
C ARG A 36 3.08 6.15 -12.06
N ALA A 37 2.40 5.03 -11.78
CA ALA A 37 0.99 5.06 -11.40
C ALA A 37 0.79 5.77 -10.05
N VAL A 38 1.62 5.48 -9.06
CA VAL A 38 1.62 6.17 -7.76
C VAL A 38 1.81 7.68 -7.93
N ARG A 39 2.81 8.10 -8.73
CA ARG A 39 3.06 9.52 -9.05
C ARG A 39 1.83 10.20 -9.62
N ARG A 40 1.17 9.55 -10.59
CA ARG A 40 -0.04 10.09 -11.22
C ARG A 40 -1.19 10.21 -10.23
N ILE A 41 -1.41 9.20 -9.39
CA ILE A 41 -2.44 9.23 -8.36
C ILE A 41 -2.14 10.34 -7.35
N ASN A 42 -0.91 10.43 -6.86
CA ASN A 42 -0.49 11.48 -5.93
C ASN A 42 -0.78 12.89 -6.49
N GLY A 43 -0.46 13.12 -7.78
CA GLY A 43 -0.74 14.39 -8.45
C GLY A 43 -2.23 14.71 -8.64
N MET A 44 -3.12 13.73 -8.52
CA MET A 44 -4.57 13.90 -8.63
C MET A 44 -5.26 14.08 -7.28
N LEU A 45 -4.60 13.78 -6.15
CA LEU A 45 -5.21 13.81 -4.82
C LEU A 45 -5.79 15.17 -4.46
N ASP A 46 -5.10 16.25 -4.80
CA ASP A 46 -5.56 17.62 -4.53
C ASP A 46 -6.88 17.97 -5.20
N SER A 47 -7.16 17.34 -6.37
CA SER A 47 -8.40 17.56 -7.12
C SER A 47 -9.61 16.86 -6.50
N LEU A 48 -9.41 15.91 -5.59
CA LEU A 48 -10.46 15.08 -5.01
C LEU A 48 -11.18 15.71 -3.82
N LYS A 49 -10.74 16.88 -3.35
CA LYS A 49 -11.28 17.56 -2.17
C LYS A 49 -11.27 16.70 -0.90
N LEU A 50 -10.32 15.78 -0.79
CA LEU A 50 -10.08 14.97 0.40
C LEU A 50 -9.08 15.66 1.30
N GLN A 51 -9.36 15.65 2.59
CA GLN A 51 -8.39 16.04 3.61
C GLN A 51 -7.64 14.79 4.04
N ILE A 52 -6.44 14.60 3.51
CA ILE A 52 -5.58 13.46 3.83
C ILE A 52 -4.52 13.94 4.81
N GLU A 53 -4.52 13.38 6.01
CA GLU A 53 -3.59 13.77 7.06
C GLU A 53 -2.21 13.16 6.83
N ASN A 54 -2.17 11.87 6.48
CA ASN A 54 -0.94 11.14 6.23
C ASN A 54 -1.03 10.33 4.94
N LEU A 55 0.06 10.28 4.19
CA LEU A 55 0.16 9.59 2.91
C LEU A 55 1.50 8.86 2.81
N ALA A 56 1.47 7.59 2.45
CA ALA A 56 2.68 6.78 2.28
C ALA A 56 2.52 5.69 1.20
N ILE A 57 3.64 5.16 0.75
CA ILE A 57 3.69 4.08 -0.25
C ILE A 57 3.88 2.75 0.46
N ILE A 58 3.12 1.72 0.07
CA ILE A 58 3.40 0.32 0.37
C ILE A 58 3.85 -0.36 -0.91
N VAL A 59 5.01 -1.03 -0.85
CA VAL A 59 5.55 -1.82 -1.96
C VAL A 59 5.23 -3.29 -1.71
N THR A 60 4.54 -3.94 -2.63
CA THR A 60 4.22 -5.37 -2.55
C THR A 60 5.15 -6.21 -3.43
N ARG A 61 5.40 -7.44 -3.01
CA ARG A 61 6.29 -8.38 -3.70
C ARG A 61 7.68 -7.80 -3.95
N GLY A 62 8.13 -6.96 -3.02
CA GLY A 62 9.43 -6.34 -3.08
C GLY A 62 10.53 -7.17 -2.41
N PRO A 63 11.78 -6.96 -2.80
CA PRO A 63 12.94 -7.55 -2.14
C PRO A 63 13.18 -6.90 -0.78
N GLU A 64 14.04 -7.52 0.03
CA GLU A 64 14.46 -6.95 1.31
C GLU A 64 15.19 -5.61 1.13
N GLU A 65 16.03 -5.53 0.09
CA GLU A 65 16.72 -4.29 -0.29
C GLU A 65 16.16 -3.76 -1.62
N LEU A 66 15.69 -2.53 -1.58
CA LEU A 66 15.20 -1.83 -2.77
C LEU A 66 16.37 -1.31 -3.60
N SER A 67 16.28 -1.44 -4.92
CA SER A 67 17.31 -0.96 -5.84
C SER A 67 17.41 0.56 -5.86
N GLU A 68 18.59 1.08 -6.15
CA GLU A 68 18.84 2.52 -6.22
C GLU A 68 17.93 3.23 -7.25
N PRO A 69 17.71 2.72 -8.48
CA PRO A 69 16.78 3.35 -9.41
C PRO A 69 15.34 3.41 -8.90
N PHE A 70 14.92 2.42 -8.11
CA PHE A 70 13.59 2.43 -7.49
C PHE A 70 13.50 3.51 -6.40
N LEU A 71 14.51 3.62 -5.55
CA LEU A 71 14.58 4.63 -4.50
C LEU A 71 14.67 6.06 -5.06
N GLU A 72 15.39 6.27 -6.15
CA GLU A 72 15.45 7.55 -6.85
C GLU A 72 14.05 7.99 -7.33
N GLU A 73 13.30 7.08 -7.95
CA GLU A 73 11.94 7.37 -8.41
C GLU A 73 10.99 7.66 -7.23
N VAL A 74 11.12 6.93 -6.11
CA VAL A 74 10.36 7.21 -4.89
C VAL A 74 10.70 8.59 -4.33
N ALA A 75 11.98 8.96 -4.31
CA ALA A 75 12.42 10.28 -3.85
C ALA A 75 11.85 11.42 -4.70
N GLU A 76 11.72 11.23 -6.01
CA GLU A 76 11.07 12.20 -6.89
C GLU A 76 9.56 12.34 -6.65
N ILE A 77 8.89 11.27 -6.23
CA ILE A 77 7.48 11.33 -5.82
C ILE A 77 7.33 12.13 -4.52
N GLY A 78 8.32 12.03 -3.63
CA GLY A 78 8.36 12.78 -2.37
C GLY A 78 7.51 12.19 -1.26
N LEU A 79 7.11 10.91 -1.36
CA LEU A 79 6.36 10.20 -0.33
C LEU A 79 7.23 9.17 0.40
N PRO A 80 7.01 8.96 1.69
CA PRO A 80 7.71 7.91 2.42
C PRO A 80 7.22 6.52 2.01
N ILE A 81 8.12 5.53 2.09
CA ILE A 81 7.75 4.11 2.02
C ILE A 81 7.35 3.66 3.43
N ALA A 82 6.09 3.29 3.59
CA ALA A 82 5.57 2.76 4.85
C ALA A 82 6.11 1.35 5.16
N GLY A 83 6.29 0.56 4.11
CA GLY A 83 6.86 -0.76 4.22
C GLY A 83 6.92 -1.51 2.90
N VAL A 84 7.68 -2.59 2.92
CA VAL A 84 7.78 -3.54 1.81
C VAL A 84 7.17 -4.86 2.27
N ILE A 85 6.15 -5.30 1.57
CA ILE A 85 5.53 -6.61 1.79
C ILE A 85 6.24 -7.60 0.85
N PRO A 86 6.99 -8.57 1.37
CA PRO A 86 7.69 -9.51 0.53
C PRO A 86 6.74 -10.46 -0.21
N ASP A 87 7.24 -11.12 -1.23
CA ASP A 87 6.51 -12.23 -1.83
C ASP A 87 6.36 -13.36 -0.81
N ASP A 88 5.13 -13.82 -0.61
CA ASP A 88 4.82 -14.85 0.38
C ASP A 88 4.17 -16.05 -0.30
N PRO A 89 4.90 -17.17 -0.45
CA PRO A 89 4.38 -18.38 -1.08
C PRO A 89 3.14 -18.97 -0.39
N GLN A 90 2.93 -18.67 0.89
CA GLN A 90 1.75 -19.15 1.61
C GLN A 90 0.45 -18.53 1.07
N LEU A 91 0.50 -17.29 0.57
CA LEU A 91 -0.66 -16.65 -0.05
C LEU A 91 -1.17 -17.46 -1.24
N LEU A 92 -0.26 -17.86 -2.13
CA LEU A 92 -0.62 -18.68 -3.29
C LEU A 92 -1.15 -20.06 -2.86
N THR A 93 -0.51 -20.69 -1.88
CA THR A 93 -0.96 -21.98 -1.35
C THR A 93 -2.37 -21.89 -0.79
N PHE A 94 -2.66 -20.88 0.02
CA PHE A 94 -4.00 -20.68 0.62
C PHE A 94 -5.05 -20.41 -0.45
N ASP A 95 -4.71 -19.60 -1.47
CA ASP A 95 -5.61 -19.33 -2.59
C ASP A 95 -5.95 -20.61 -3.37
N MET A 96 -4.94 -21.42 -3.74
CA MET A 96 -5.12 -22.68 -4.46
C MET A 96 -5.89 -23.72 -3.66
N GLU A 97 -5.74 -23.73 -2.35
CA GLU A 97 -6.47 -24.62 -1.42
C GLU A 97 -7.84 -24.04 -1.00
N ARG A 98 -8.21 -22.87 -1.49
CA ARG A 98 -9.46 -22.15 -1.13
C ARG A 98 -9.59 -21.90 0.37
N LYS A 99 -8.49 -21.69 1.05
CA LYS A 99 -8.45 -21.32 2.47
C LYS A 99 -8.60 -19.82 2.63
N SER A 100 -9.18 -19.42 3.74
CA SER A 100 -9.27 -18.00 4.09
C SER A 100 -7.89 -17.44 4.42
N LEU A 101 -7.55 -16.25 3.92
CA LEU A 101 -6.33 -15.54 4.30
C LEU A 101 -6.31 -15.17 5.79
N LEU A 102 -7.47 -15.16 6.46
CA LEU A 102 -7.58 -14.96 7.91
C LEU A 102 -7.02 -16.14 8.72
N GLU A 103 -6.78 -17.27 8.09
CA GLU A 103 -6.16 -18.45 8.70
C GLU A 103 -4.64 -18.47 8.56
N LEU A 104 -4.05 -17.46 7.90
CA LEU A 104 -2.60 -17.33 7.83
C LEU A 104 -2.01 -17.14 9.23
N PRO A 105 -0.90 -17.83 9.55
CA PRO A 105 -0.23 -17.63 10.83
C PRO A 105 0.37 -16.22 10.93
N ASP A 106 0.44 -15.70 12.14
CA ASP A 106 0.99 -14.36 12.40
C ASP A 106 2.46 -14.22 11.93
N GLU A 107 3.18 -15.32 11.89
CA GLU A 107 4.58 -15.39 11.44
C GLU A 107 4.72 -15.46 9.91
N ALA A 108 3.63 -15.58 9.15
CA ALA A 108 3.68 -15.54 7.70
C ALA A 108 4.33 -14.22 7.25
N LEU A 109 5.19 -14.30 6.23
CA LEU A 109 6.01 -13.15 5.80
C LEU A 109 5.16 -11.92 5.48
N SER A 110 4.06 -12.11 4.79
CA SER A 110 3.13 -11.03 4.44
C SER A 110 2.42 -10.46 5.67
N VAL A 111 1.94 -11.31 6.57
CA VAL A 111 1.22 -10.90 7.79
C VAL A 111 2.14 -10.12 8.71
N ALA A 112 3.34 -10.64 8.98
CA ALA A 112 4.33 -9.97 9.81
C ALA A 112 4.76 -8.60 9.24
N ALA A 113 4.91 -8.50 7.89
CA ALA A 113 5.26 -7.24 7.24
C ALA A 113 4.12 -6.21 7.32
N VAL A 114 2.88 -6.63 7.10
CA VAL A 114 1.71 -5.75 7.27
C VAL A 114 1.58 -5.30 8.73
N GLY A 115 1.75 -6.21 9.68
CA GLY A 115 1.73 -5.88 11.12
C GLY A 115 2.69 -4.74 11.46
N LYS A 116 3.94 -4.79 10.98
CA LYS A 116 4.93 -3.72 11.20
C LYS A 116 4.48 -2.36 10.62
N VAL A 117 3.86 -2.37 9.44
CA VAL A 117 3.31 -1.14 8.84
C VAL A 117 2.20 -0.58 9.73
N LEU A 118 1.27 -1.43 10.17
CA LEU A 118 0.15 -1.01 11.00
C LEU A 118 0.62 -0.49 12.36
N ASP A 119 1.55 -1.16 13.02
CA ASP A 119 2.14 -0.72 14.30
C ASP A 119 2.83 0.65 14.20
N THR A 120 3.34 0.99 13.02
CA THR A 120 4.01 2.28 12.80
C THR A 120 3.03 3.41 12.54
N TYR A 121 1.96 3.16 11.81
CA TYR A 121 1.06 4.19 11.29
C TYR A 121 -0.31 4.23 11.97
N LEU A 122 -0.71 3.16 12.65
CA LEU A 122 -1.96 3.09 13.40
C LEU A 122 -1.65 2.94 14.90
N PRO A 123 -1.70 4.01 15.67
CA PRO A 123 -1.42 3.97 17.11
C PRO A 123 -2.47 3.19 17.91
#